data_81e0fecc315281bde1b706d10980d0cb
#
_entry.id   81e0fecc315281bde1b706d10980d0cb
#
_cell.length_a   1.000
_cell.length_b   1.000
_cell.length_c   1.000
_cell.angle_alpha   90.00
_cell.angle_beta   90.00
_cell.angle_gamma   90.00
#
_symmetry.space_group_name_H-M   'P 1'
#
loop_
_entity.id
_entity.type
_entity.pdbx_description
1 polymer ?
#
loop_
_entity_poly.entity_id
_entity_poly.type
_entity_poly.pdbx_seq_one_letter_code
_entity_poly.pdbx_strand_id
1 'polypeptide(L)'
;GVSTESKIPDFRSVDGLYKQNYDYPPETILSHSFYIRNPEEFYRFYRDKMLFPDADPNAAHIALANLEKQGKLKAVITQNIDGLHQKAGSKEVLELHGSVLRNHCTHCHKFYSLEDILAMDGVPHCECGSIIKPDVVLYEEGLDMPLMERAISYIRDADLLIIGGTSLVVYPAAGLIDYYQGDKLVLINKDKTSKDNRANLILHEPIGE
;
A
#
# COMPACT_ATOMS: atom_id res chain seq x y z
N GLY A 1 -0.09 6.14 -5.35
CA GLY A 1 -0.67 7.03 -6.38
C GLY A 1 -2.13 6.74 -6.68
N VAL A 2 -2.59 5.47 -6.71
CA VAL A 2 -4.00 5.16 -7.05
C VAL A 2 -5.02 5.80 -6.08
N SER A 3 -4.66 5.98 -4.81
CA SER A 3 -5.57 6.52 -3.78
C SER A 3 -5.54 8.05 -3.65
N THR A 4 -4.78 8.78 -4.49
CA THR A 4 -4.75 10.25 -4.45
C THR A 4 -6.11 10.85 -4.77
N GLU A 5 -6.87 10.24 -5.69
CA GLU A 5 -8.24 10.63 -6.00
C GLU A 5 -9.26 10.25 -4.92
N SER A 6 -8.83 9.46 -3.94
CA SER A 6 -9.56 9.17 -2.69
C SER A 6 -9.16 10.10 -1.52
N LYS A 7 -8.46 11.21 -1.83
CA LYS A 7 -7.95 12.20 -0.87
C LYS A 7 -6.89 11.66 0.10
N ILE A 8 -6.23 10.55 -0.23
CA ILE A 8 -5.06 10.08 0.48
C ILE A 8 -3.83 10.67 -0.22
N PRO A 9 -3.02 11.51 0.46
CA PRO A 9 -1.81 12.10 -0.14
C PRO A 9 -0.86 11.00 -0.61
N ASP A 10 -0.20 11.22 -1.74
CA ASP A 10 0.86 10.32 -2.09
C ASP A 10 2.12 10.54 -1.21
N PHE A 11 2.96 9.51 -1.16
CA PHE A 11 4.12 9.49 -0.27
C PHE A 11 5.24 10.44 -0.68
N ARG A 12 5.30 10.88 -1.95
CA ARG A 12 6.48 11.46 -2.57
C ARG A 12 6.29 12.76 -3.33
N SER A 13 5.06 13.25 -3.46
CA SER A 13 4.83 14.53 -4.14
C SER A 13 5.41 15.69 -3.33
N VAL A 14 5.69 16.78 -4.04
CA VAL A 14 6.25 18.02 -3.46
C VAL A 14 5.33 18.60 -2.37
N ASP A 15 4.03 18.31 -2.46
CA ASP A 15 2.99 18.69 -1.48
C ASP A 15 2.61 17.52 -0.54
N GLY A 16 3.30 16.37 -0.66
CA GLY A 16 3.08 15.17 0.14
C GLY A 16 3.60 15.30 1.57
N LEU A 17 3.65 14.17 2.25
CA LEU A 17 3.97 14.00 3.67
C LEU A 17 5.28 14.65 4.15
N TYR A 18 6.19 15.00 3.23
CA TYR A 18 7.56 15.40 3.52
C TYR A 18 7.76 16.83 4.04
N LYS A 19 6.76 17.71 3.99
CA LYS A 19 6.96 19.16 4.28
C LYS A 19 6.42 19.65 5.63
N GLN A 20 6.01 18.77 6.54
CA GLN A 20 5.36 19.21 7.78
C GLN A 20 6.15 18.81 9.05
N ASN A 21 6.38 19.78 9.92
CA ASN A 21 6.66 19.81 11.39
C ASN A 21 7.09 18.51 12.12
N TYR A 22 7.86 17.63 11.48
CA TYR A 22 8.47 16.49 12.13
C TYR A 22 9.99 16.63 12.07
N ASP A 23 10.68 16.28 13.15
CA ASP A 23 12.12 16.41 13.28
C ASP A 23 12.90 15.40 12.40
N TYR A 24 12.21 14.39 11.85
CA TYR A 24 12.79 13.33 11.06
C TYR A 24 12.04 13.13 9.73
N PRO A 25 12.74 12.69 8.68
CA PRO A 25 12.09 12.29 7.42
C PRO A 25 11.10 11.14 7.63
N PRO A 26 9.98 11.07 6.87
CA PRO A 26 9.00 10.00 6.97
C PRO A 26 9.58 8.59 6.87
N GLU A 27 10.56 8.36 6.00
CA GLU A 27 11.22 7.05 5.89
C GLU A 27 11.96 6.66 7.16
N THR A 28 12.52 7.64 7.88
CA THR A 28 13.15 7.39 9.17
C THR A 28 12.10 7.03 10.22
N ILE A 29 11.01 7.82 10.32
CA ILE A 29 9.94 7.58 11.29
C ILE A 29 9.29 6.22 11.04
N LEU A 30 9.05 5.86 9.78
CA LEU A 30 8.43 4.60 9.36
C LEU A 30 9.43 3.44 9.24
N SER A 31 10.60 3.52 9.87
CA SER A 31 11.54 2.40 9.96
C SER A 31 11.31 1.55 11.21
N HIS A 32 11.62 0.26 11.12
CA HIS A 32 11.52 -0.67 12.24
C HIS A 32 12.36 -0.19 13.44
N SER A 33 13.60 0.22 13.19
CA SER A 33 14.49 0.69 14.25
C SER A 33 14.00 1.97 14.95
N PHE A 34 13.32 2.86 14.23
CA PHE A 34 12.71 4.05 14.83
C PHE A 34 11.45 3.69 15.64
N TYR A 35 10.59 2.82 15.09
CA TYR A 35 9.42 2.30 15.79
C TYR A 35 9.80 1.70 17.16
N ILE A 36 10.88 0.92 17.22
CA ILE A 36 11.35 0.32 18.48
C ILE A 36 11.90 1.37 19.46
N ARG A 37 12.65 2.36 18.97
CA ARG A 37 13.32 3.35 19.83
C ARG A 37 12.43 4.51 20.27
N ASN A 38 11.50 4.92 19.43
CA ASN A 38 10.63 6.09 19.59
C ASN A 38 9.17 5.78 19.22
N PRO A 39 8.51 4.84 19.90
CA PRO A 39 7.14 4.45 19.57
C PRO A 39 6.13 5.61 19.68
N GLU A 40 6.35 6.54 20.60
CA GLU A 40 5.47 7.71 20.76
C GLU A 40 5.46 8.60 19.53
N GLU A 41 6.65 8.94 19.00
CA GLU A 41 6.78 9.76 17.80
C GLU A 41 6.32 9.00 16.55
N PHE A 42 6.61 7.70 16.47
CA PHE A 42 6.10 6.84 15.41
C PHE A 42 4.56 6.89 15.38
N TYR A 43 3.88 6.68 16.51
CA TYR A 43 2.42 6.66 16.56
C TYR A 43 1.80 8.03 16.37
N ARG A 44 2.45 9.12 16.80
CA ARG A 44 2.04 10.48 16.50
C ARG A 44 1.99 10.73 14.99
N PHE A 45 3.07 10.37 14.29
CA PHE A 45 3.16 10.46 12.82
C PHE A 45 2.17 9.51 12.14
N TYR A 46 2.13 8.26 12.56
CA TYR A 46 1.30 7.21 11.97
C TYR A 46 -0.18 7.58 11.99
N ARG A 47 -0.68 8.07 13.12
CA ARG A 47 -2.07 8.53 13.26
C ARG A 47 -2.37 9.76 12.42
N ASP A 48 -1.46 10.72 12.36
CA ASP A 48 -1.64 11.98 11.63
C ASP A 48 -1.54 11.79 10.10
N LYS A 49 -0.66 10.91 9.64
CA LYS A 49 -0.27 10.85 8.23
C LYS A 49 -0.60 9.54 7.51
N MET A 50 -0.88 8.45 8.22
CA MET A 50 -1.06 7.14 7.60
C MET A 50 -2.49 6.61 7.70
N LEU A 51 -3.31 7.14 8.60
CA LEU A 51 -4.68 6.68 8.83
C LEU A 51 -5.70 7.62 8.19
N PHE A 52 -6.51 7.06 7.28
CA PHE A 52 -7.57 7.77 6.56
C PHE A 52 -8.87 6.97 6.63
N PRO A 53 -9.51 6.87 7.82
CA PRO A 53 -10.66 5.99 8.03
C PRO A 53 -11.88 6.39 7.18
N ASP A 54 -12.00 7.67 6.84
CA ASP A 54 -13.11 8.23 6.07
C ASP A 54 -12.88 8.19 4.54
N ALA A 55 -11.75 7.64 4.08
CA ALA A 55 -11.47 7.55 2.65
C ALA A 55 -12.40 6.55 1.97
N ASP A 56 -12.88 6.92 0.78
CA ASP A 56 -13.72 6.07 -0.06
C ASP A 56 -12.99 5.63 -1.34
N PRO A 57 -13.32 4.45 -1.87
CA PRO A 57 -12.81 4.00 -3.16
C PRO A 57 -13.15 5.01 -4.26
N ASN A 58 -12.18 5.28 -5.13
CA ASN A 58 -12.40 6.07 -6.35
C ASN A 58 -12.76 5.19 -7.56
N ALA A 59 -12.96 5.82 -8.72
CA ALA A 59 -13.37 5.14 -9.94
C ALA A 59 -12.42 4.00 -10.34
N ALA A 60 -11.11 4.14 -10.14
CA ALA A 60 -10.14 3.08 -10.44
C ALA A 60 -10.36 1.83 -9.58
N HIS A 61 -10.55 1.99 -8.26
CA HIS A 61 -10.84 0.87 -7.37
C HIS A 61 -12.13 0.13 -7.77
N ILE A 62 -13.18 0.90 -8.09
CA ILE A 62 -14.49 0.36 -8.50
C ILE A 62 -14.38 -0.37 -9.84
N ALA A 63 -13.65 0.19 -10.81
CA ALA A 63 -13.42 -0.43 -12.11
C ALA A 63 -12.72 -1.79 -11.98
N LEU A 64 -11.66 -1.87 -11.15
CA LEU A 64 -10.93 -3.11 -10.89
C LEU A 64 -11.82 -4.16 -10.24
N ALA A 65 -12.61 -3.79 -9.24
CA ALA A 65 -13.58 -4.72 -8.61
C ALA A 65 -14.61 -5.24 -9.61
N ASN A 66 -15.09 -4.40 -10.52
CA ASN A 66 -16.03 -4.80 -11.58
C ASN A 66 -15.37 -5.75 -12.61
N LEU A 67 -14.11 -5.52 -12.98
CA LEU A 67 -13.36 -6.42 -13.87
C LEU A 67 -13.13 -7.79 -13.21
N GLU A 68 -12.84 -7.83 -11.93
CA GLU A 68 -12.72 -9.08 -11.17
C GLU A 68 -14.05 -9.83 -11.13
N LYS A 69 -15.15 -9.14 -10.82
CA LYS A 69 -16.51 -9.73 -10.83
C LYS A 69 -16.90 -10.32 -12.19
N GLN A 70 -16.40 -9.76 -13.29
CA GLN A 70 -16.56 -10.26 -14.64
C GLN A 70 -15.62 -11.42 -15.00
N GLY A 71 -14.71 -11.83 -14.08
CA GLY A 71 -13.71 -12.86 -14.31
C GLY A 71 -12.53 -12.44 -15.21
N LYS A 72 -12.45 -11.14 -15.55
CA LYS A 72 -11.40 -10.58 -16.42
C LYS A 72 -10.13 -10.22 -15.64
N LEU A 73 -10.26 -9.70 -14.40
CA LEU A 73 -9.15 -9.45 -13.52
C LEU A 73 -8.94 -10.64 -12.59
N LYS A 74 -7.71 -11.10 -12.47
CA LYS A 74 -7.36 -12.26 -11.63
C LYS A 74 -6.92 -11.87 -10.24
N ALA A 75 -6.18 -10.77 -10.10
CA ALA A 75 -5.71 -10.25 -8.83
C ALA A 75 -5.39 -8.75 -8.92
N VAL A 76 -5.47 -8.06 -7.80
CA VAL A 76 -4.87 -6.76 -7.58
C VAL A 76 -3.63 -6.95 -6.72
N ILE A 77 -2.47 -6.51 -7.20
CA ILE A 77 -1.23 -6.51 -6.45
C ILE A 77 -0.94 -5.06 -6.08
N THR A 78 -0.99 -4.74 -4.80
CA THR A 78 -0.90 -3.36 -4.33
C THR A 78 0.22 -3.14 -3.32
N GLN A 79 0.85 -1.97 -3.39
CA GLN A 79 1.74 -1.45 -2.38
C GLN A 79 1.01 -0.58 -1.34
N ASN A 80 -0.26 -0.26 -1.61
CA ASN A 80 -1.08 0.54 -0.70
C ASN A 80 -1.51 -0.30 0.51
N ILE A 81 -1.69 0.40 1.63
CA ILE A 81 -2.05 -0.17 2.92
C ILE A 81 -3.45 0.26 3.39
N ASP A 82 -4.17 1.01 2.55
CA ASP A 82 -5.42 1.69 2.89
C ASP A 82 -6.69 0.81 2.87
N GLY A 83 -6.63 -0.38 2.26
CA GLY A 83 -7.77 -1.31 2.15
C GLY A 83 -8.86 -0.88 1.16
N LEU A 84 -8.64 0.15 0.33
CA LEU A 84 -9.66 0.68 -0.57
C LEU A 84 -10.04 -0.28 -1.70
N HIS A 85 -9.16 -1.18 -2.14
CA HIS A 85 -9.49 -2.22 -3.11
C HIS A 85 -10.54 -3.18 -2.54
N GLN A 86 -10.36 -3.64 -1.30
CA GLN A 86 -11.33 -4.51 -0.61
C GLN A 86 -12.63 -3.75 -0.33
N LYS A 87 -12.56 -2.49 0.10
CA LYS A 87 -13.74 -1.63 0.30
C LYS A 87 -14.53 -1.43 -0.99
N ALA A 88 -13.89 -1.40 -2.15
CA ALA A 88 -14.53 -1.35 -3.47
C ALA A 88 -15.17 -2.69 -3.89
N GLY A 89 -14.83 -3.80 -3.25
CA GLY A 89 -15.37 -5.12 -3.50
C GLY A 89 -14.43 -6.12 -4.18
N SER A 90 -13.16 -5.75 -4.43
CA SER A 90 -12.14 -6.70 -4.88
C SER A 90 -11.90 -7.79 -3.84
N LYS A 91 -11.75 -9.03 -4.29
CA LYS A 91 -11.59 -10.22 -3.44
C LYS A 91 -10.14 -10.70 -3.38
N GLU A 92 -9.50 -10.81 -4.53
CA GLU A 92 -8.12 -11.27 -4.64
C GLU A 92 -7.19 -10.04 -4.66
N VAL A 93 -6.83 -9.57 -3.46
CA VAL A 93 -5.96 -8.40 -3.25
C VAL A 93 -4.70 -8.83 -2.49
N LEU A 94 -3.55 -8.69 -3.13
CA LEU A 94 -2.24 -8.98 -2.56
C LEU A 94 -1.62 -7.68 -2.05
N GLU A 95 -1.70 -7.45 -0.75
CA GLU A 95 -1.20 -6.26 -0.07
C GLU A 95 0.27 -6.44 0.31
N LEU A 96 1.19 -6.12 -0.61
CA LEU A 96 2.63 -6.37 -0.44
C LEU A 96 3.26 -5.66 0.78
N HIS A 97 2.67 -4.57 1.22
CA HIS A 97 3.12 -3.79 2.37
C HIS A 97 2.18 -3.89 3.57
N GLY A 98 1.28 -4.88 3.58
CA GLY A 98 0.32 -5.08 4.65
C GLY A 98 -0.86 -4.12 4.64
N SER A 99 -1.46 -3.85 5.80
CA SER A 99 -2.66 -3.04 5.91
C SER A 99 -2.77 -2.33 7.26
N VAL A 100 -3.26 -1.09 7.25
CA VAL A 100 -3.62 -0.33 8.46
C VAL A 100 -4.83 -0.91 9.19
N LEU A 101 -5.63 -1.75 8.50
CA LEU A 101 -6.85 -2.33 9.05
C LEU A 101 -6.58 -3.50 10.02
N ARG A 102 -5.36 -4.05 9.99
CA ARG A 102 -4.93 -5.16 10.84
C ARG A 102 -3.80 -4.71 11.75
N ASN A 103 -3.92 -5.03 13.03
CA ASN A 103 -2.92 -4.69 14.02
C ASN A 103 -2.79 -5.88 14.99
N HIS A 104 -1.60 -6.16 15.47
CA HIS A 104 -1.36 -7.30 16.34
C HIS A 104 -0.47 -6.92 17.52
N CYS A 105 -0.76 -7.50 18.67
CA CYS A 105 0.12 -7.41 19.82
C CYS A 105 1.49 -8.03 19.48
N THR A 106 2.57 -7.34 19.78
CA THR A 106 3.93 -7.80 19.52
C THR A 106 4.35 -9.03 20.34
N HIS A 107 3.61 -9.35 21.41
CA HIS A 107 3.92 -10.48 22.29
C HIS A 107 2.92 -11.63 22.17
N CYS A 108 1.62 -11.38 22.39
CA CYS A 108 0.60 -12.42 22.40
C CYS A 108 -0.13 -12.60 21.07
N HIS A 109 0.17 -11.79 20.07
CA HIS A 109 -0.40 -11.81 18.72
C HIS A 109 -1.92 -11.59 18.66
N LYS A 110 -2.55 -11.10 19.76
CA LYS A 110 -3.96 -10.74 19.75
C LYS A 110 -4.21 -9.70 18.66
N PHE A 111 -5.23 -9.94 17.85
CA PHE A 111 -5.67 -9.04 16.78
C PHE A 111 -6.42 -7.83 17.35
N TYR A 112 -6.23 -6.70 16.69
CA TYR A 112 -6.94 -5.43 16.91
C TYR A 112 -7.30 -4.80 15.56
N SER A 113 -8.52 -4.34 15.43
CA SER A 113 -8.98 -3.62 14.25
C SER A 113 -8.41 -2.18 14.20
N LEU A 114 -8.61 -1.49 13.09
CA LEU A 114 -8.27 -0.06 13.02
C LEU A 114 -9.10 0.75 14.03
N GLU A 115 -10.38 0.42 14.19
CA GLU A 115 -11.28 1.08 15.14
C GLU A 115 -10.77 0.94 16.57
N ASP A 116 -10.28 -0.24 16.95
CA ASP A 116 -9.66 -0.45 18.27
C ASP A 116 -8.45 0.47 18.47
N ILE A 117 -7.60 0.59 17.45
CA ILE A 117 -6.42 1.47 17.50
C ILE A 117 -6.82 2.94 17.59
N LEU A 118 -7.84 3.36 16.84
CA LEU A 118 -8.33 4.75 16.88
C LEU A 118 -8.97 5.11 18.23
N ALA A 119 -9.53 4.14 18.95
CA ALA A 119 -10.10 4.32 20.28
C ALA A 119 -9.05 4.42 21.41
N MET A 120 -7.79 4.07 21.14
CA MET A 120 -6.67 4.14 22.10
C MET A 120 -5.91 5.45 21.90
N ASP A 121 -5.49 6.10 22.98
CA ASP A 121 -4.62 7.28 22.92
C ASP A 121 -3.13 6.90 22.89
N GLY A 122 -2.33 7.75 22.25
CA GLY A 122 -0.87 7.58 22.22
C GLY A 122 -0.40 6.27 21.61
N VAL A 123 0.52 5.59 22.27
CA VAL A 123 1.03 4.26 21.87
C VAL A 123 0.03 3.20 22.29
N PRO A 124 -0.56 2.44 21.34
CA PRO A 124 -1.56 1.43 21.69
C PRO A 124 -0.92 0.23 22.41
N HIS A 125 -1.52 -0.18 23.50
CA HIS A 125 -1.07 -1.32 24.31
C HIS A 125 -2.14 -2.40 24.39
N CYS A 126 -1.68 -3.65 24.30
CA CYS A 126 -2.49 -4.84 24.54
C CYS A 126 -2.76 -5.01 26.04
N GLU A 127 -3.81 -5.75 26.38
CA GLU A 127 -4.10 -6.17 27.77
C GLU A 127 -2.93 -6.90 28.46
N CYS A 128 -2.03 -7.53 27.68
CA CYS A 128 -0.83 -8.16 28.21
C CYS A 128 0.31 -7.16 28.50
N GLY A 129 0.11 -5.85 28.28
CA GLY A 129 1.06 -4.78 28.50
C GLY A 129 2.00 -4.47 27.34
N SER A 130 2.03 -5.31 26.29
CA SER A 130 2.92 -5.11 25.14
C SER A 130 2.32 -4.17 24.12
N ILE A 131 3.18 -3.51 23.32
CA ILE A 131 2.76 -2.61 22.25
C ILE A 131 2.02 -3.40 21.15
N ILE A 132 1.00 -2.80 20.58
CA ILE A 132 0.30 -3.30 19.39
C ILE A 132 0.98 -2.69 18.16
N LYS A 133 1.46 -3.51 17.23
CA LYS A 133 2.07 -3.05 15.97
C LYS A 133 1.06 -3.17 14.82
N PRO A 134 0.95 -2.14 13.93
CA PRO A 134 0.19 -2.30 12.71
C PRO A 134 0.83 -3.36 11.80
N ASP A 135 -0.01 -4.10 11.10
CA ASP A 135 0.39 -5.08 10.09
C ASP A 135 0.81 -4.38 8.79
N VAL A 136 1.71 -3.43 8.93
CA VAL A 136 2.31 -2.65 7.86
C VAL A 136 3.79 -2.95 7.85
N VAL A 137 4.33 -3.24 6.66
CA VAL A 137 5.76 -3.47 6.46
C VAL A 137 6.48 -2.12 6.56
N LEU A 138 7.29 -1.96 7.59
CA LEU A 138 8.12 -0.78 7.81
C LEU A 138 9.41 -0.88 6.99
N TYR A 139 10.06 0.26 6.74
CA TYR A 139 11.44 0.24 6.23
C TYR A 139 12.31 -0.62 7.15
N GLU A 140 13.28 -1.32 6.60
CA GLU A 140 14.15 -2.31 7.26
C GLU A 140 13.47 -3.68 7.51
N GLU A 141 12.16 -3.82 7.30
CA GLU A 141 11.45 -5.10 7.38
C GLU A 141 11.40 -5.80 6.01
N GLY A 142 11.42 -7.13 6.02
CA GLY A 142 11.24 -7.94 4.81
C GLY A 142 9.77 -8.04 4.40
N LEU A 143 9.53 -8.23 3.11
CA LEU A 143 8.19 -8.56 2.60
C LEU A 143 7.86 -10.03 2.89
N ASP A 144 6.56 -10.34 2.95
CA ASP A 144 6.06 -11.72 3.03
C ASP A 144 6.41 -12.48 1.75
N MET A 145 7.33 -13.43 1.85
CA MET A 145 7.83 -14.18 0.69
C MET A 145 6.77 -15.06 0.03
N PRO A 146 5.94 -15.83 0.74
CA PRO A 146 4.77 -16.51 0.19
C PRO A 146 3.83 -15.58 -0.59
N LEU A 147 3.57 -14.38 -0.09
CA LEU A 147 2.74 -13.39 -0.78
C LEU A 147 3.42 -12.88 -2.06
N MET A 148 4.73 -12.64 -2.00
CA MET A 148 5.53 -12.25 -3.16
C MET A 148 5.54 -13.32 -4.25
N GLU A 149 5.69 -14.59 -3.89
CA GLU A 149 5.64 -15.73 -4.82
C GLU A 149 4.27 -15.84 -5.51
N ARG A 150 3.17 -15.64 -4.76
CA ARG A 150 1.82 -15.56 -5.35
C ARG A 150 1.71 -14.40 -6.33
N ALA A 151 2.20 -13.22 -5.98
CA ALA A 151 2.20 -12.06 -6.87
C ALA A 151 2.97 -12.34 -8.16
N ILE A 152 4.16 -12.94 -8.05
CA ILE A 152 4.98 -13.35 -9.20
C ILE A 152 4.23 -14.35 -10.10
N SER A 153 3.53 -15.34 -9.50
CA SER A 153 2.74 -16.30 -10.29
C SER A 153 1.64 -15.60 -11.08
N TYR A 154 0.85 -14.73 -10.46
CA TYR A 154 -0.18 -13.95 -11.16
C TYR A 154 0.39 -13.11 -12.30
N ILE A 155 1.52 -12.45 -12.07
CA ILE A 155 2.16 -11.60 -13.10
C ILE A 155 2.68 -12.46 -14.26
N ARG A 156 3.29 -13.60 -13.98
CA ARG A 156 3.84 -14.51 -15.00
C ARG A 156 2.74 -15.10 -15.88
N ASP A 157 1.61 -15.45 -15.27
CA ASP A 157 0.49 -16.12 -15.94
C ASP A 157 -0.51 -15.14 -16.60
N ALA A 158 -0.27 -13.83 -16.46
CA ALA A 158 -1.16 -12.81 -17.00
C ALA A 158 -1.03 -12.65 -18.52
N ASP A 159 -2.15 -12.65 -19.24
CA ASP A 159 -2.21 -12.27 -20.66
C ASP A 159 -2.00 -10.77 -20.86
N LEU A 160 -2.40 -9.97 -19.89
CA LEU A 160 -2.26 -8.52 -19.87
C LEU A 160 -1.89 -8.08 -18.46
N LEU A 161 -0.86 -7.26 -18.34
CA LEU A 161 -0.46 -6.61 -17.09
C LEU A 161 -0.78 -5.11 -17.16
N ILE A 162 -1.54 -4.62 -16.18
CA ILE A 162 -1.81 -3.20 -16.00
C ILE A 162 -1.03 -2.71 -14.79
N ILE A 163 -0.24 -1.68 -14.96
CA ILE A 163 0.47 -0.99 -13.89
C ILE A 163 -0.13 0.39 -13.74
N GLY A 164 -0.60 0.73 -12.55
CA GLY A 164 -1.29 1.99 -12.32
C GLY A 164 -0.89 2.70 -11.04
N GLY A 165 -0.82 4.03 -11.09
CA GLY A 165 -0.63 4.90 -9.92
C GLY A 165 0.62 4.62 -9.10
N THR A 166 1.74 4.25 -9.73
CA THR A 166 3.00 3.96 -9.04
C THR A 166 4.21 4.57 -9.75
N SER A 167 5.15 5.09 -8.98
CA SER A 167 6.42 5.61 -9.51
C SER A 167 7.42 4.51 -9.89
N LEU A 168 7.16 3.24 -9.53
CA LEU A 168 8.03 2.07 -9.74
C LEU A 168 9.47 2.26 -9.22
N VAL A 169 9.62 2.89 -8.06
CA VAL A 169 10.94 3.12 -7.42
C VAL A 169 11.14 2.40 -6.11
N VAL A 170 10.08 1.83 -5.51
CA VAL A 170 10.17 1.09 -4.23
C VAL A 170 10.43 -0.38 -4.48
N TYR A 171 11.64 -0.81 -4.19
CA TYR A 171 12.02 -2.22 -4.26
C TYR A 171 11.75 -2.93 -2.92
N PRO A 172 11.45 -4.26 -2.97
CA PRO A 172 11.46 -5.16 -4.14
C PRO A 172 10.19 -5.09 -5.00
N ALA A 173 9.11 -4.43 -4.57
CA ALA A 173 7.83 -4.42 -5.29
C ALA A 173 7.95 -3.88 -6.73
N ALA A 174 8.78 -2.84 -6.97
CA ALA A 174 9.01 -2.29 -8.30
C ALA A 174 9.67 -3.30 -9.27
N GLY A 175 10.37 -4.30 -8.75
CA GLY A 175 11.00 -5.38 -9.54
C GLY A 175 10.00 -6.43 -10.05
N LEU A 176 8.77 -6.46 -9.55
CA LEU A 176 7.78 -7.46 -9.95
C LEU A 176 7.44 -7.40 -11.44
N ILE A 177 7.51 -6.22 -12.07
CA ILE A 177 7.30 -6.06 -13.50
C ILE A 177 8.24 -6.94 -14.35
N ASP A 178 9.43 -7.27 -13.82
CA ASP A 178 10.44 -8.04 -14.55
C ASP A 178 10.07 -9.52 -14.71
N TYR A 179 9.07 -9.99 -13.96
CA TYR A 179 8.53 -11.35 -14.09
C TYR A 179 7.44 -11.49 -15.17
N TYR A 180 6.94 -10.36 -15.70
CA TYR A 180 5.96 -10.40 -16.78
C TYR A 180 6.60 -10.85 -18.09
N GLN A 181 6.05 -11.89 -18.70
CA GLN A 181 6.56 -12.52 -19.92
C GLN A 181 5.66 -12.27 -21.14
N GLY A 182 4.52 -11.61 -20.95
CA GLY A 182 3.59 -11.29 -22.03
C GLY A 182 4.00 -10.06 -22.85
N ASP A 183 3.19 -9.78 -23.85
CA ASP A 183 3.40 -8.69 -24.81
C ASP A 183 2.34 -7.57 -24.70
N LYS A 184 1.57 -7.54 -23.62
CA LYS A 184 0.48 -6.57 -23.39
C LYS A 184 0.64 -5.89 -22.03
N LEU A 185 1.59 -4.97 -21.96
CA LEU A 185 1.85 -4.16 -20.78
C LEU A 185 1.20 -2.79 -20.93
N VAL A 186 0.29 -2.44 -20.05
CA VAL A 186 -0.35 -1.11 -19.96
C VAL A 186 0.19 -0.39 -18.73
N LEU A 187 0.59 0.85 -18.90
CA LEU A 187 1.05 1.72 -17.81
C LEU A 187 0.16 2.96 -17.75
N ILE A 188 -0.49 3.17 -16.60
CA ILE A 188 -1.36 4.31 -16.34
C ILE A 188 -0.78 5.06 -15.13
N ASN A 189 -0.15 6.19 -15.36
CA ASN A 189 0.46 6.98 -14.32
C ASN A 189 0.59 8.44 -14.75
N LYS A 190 0.20 9.37 -13.88
CA LYS A 190 0.25 10.80 -14.18
C LYS A 190 1.63 11.27 -14.61
N ASP A 191 2.67 10.83 -13.91
CA ASP A 191 4.05 11.17 -14.21
C ASP A 191 4.75 10.05 -14.98
N LYS A 192 5.80 10.40 -15.72
CA LYS A 192 6.67 9.43 -16.38
C LYS A 192 7.38 8.54 -15.37
N THR A 193 7.57 7.27 -15.73
CA THR A 193 8.28 6.29 -14.94
C THR A 193 9.53 5.78 -15.65
N SER A 194 10.46 5.20 -14.94
CA SER A 194 11.65 4.56 -15.52
C SER A 194 11.33 3.33 -16.38
N LYS A 195 10.10 2.85 -16.37
CA LYS A 195 9.64 1.64 -17.08
C LYS A 195 8.71 1.94 -18.26
N ASP A 196 8.50 3.21 -18.59
CA ASP A 196 7.65 3.61 -19.73
C ASP A 196 8.06 2.91 -21.03
N ASN A 197 9.36 2.77 -21.28
CA ASN A 197 9.89 2.12 -22.47
C ASN A 197 9.54 0.61 -22.60
N ARG A 198 9.01 -0.02 -21.57
CA ARG A 198 8.57 -1.42 -21.58
C ARG A 198 7.08 -1.57 -21.89
N ALA A 199 6.31 -0.50 -21.76
CA ALA A 199 4.86 -0.55 -21.93
C ALA A 199 4.47 -0.48 -23.42
N ASN A 200 3.46 -1.27 -23.80
CA ASN A 200 2.85 -1.25 -25.12
C ASN A 200 1.84 -0.10 -25.23
N LEU A 201 1.21 0.26 -24.11
CA LEU A 201 0.31 1.40 -23.99
C LEU A 201 0.65 2.20 -22.74
N ILE A 202 0.79 3.51 -22.90
CA ILE A 202 1.08 4.45 -21.83
C ILE A 202 -0.01 5.52 -21.81
N LEU A 203 -0.59 5.74 -20.63
CA LEU A 203 -1.55 6.81 -20.38
C LEU A 203 -1.00 7.68 -19.24
N HIS A 204 -0.66 8.94 -19.56
CA HIS A 204 -0.21 9.93 -18.58
C HIS A 204 -1.39 10.76 -18.08
N GLU A 205 -2.29 10.09 -17.37
CA GLU A 205 -3.54 10.64 -16.85
C GLU A 205 -3.79 10.17 -15.42
N PRO A 206 -4.66 10.84 -14.67
CA PRO A 206 -5.17 10.30 -13.41
C PRO A 206 -5.82 8.94 -13.64
N ILE A 207 -5.54 7.97 -12.78
CA ILE A 207 -5.96 6.58 -13.01
C ILE A 207 -7.47 6.35 -12.91
N GLY A 208 -8.20 7.26 -12.27
CA GLY A 208 -9.66 7.19 -12.13
C GLY A 208 -10.45 7.77 -13.31
N GLU A 209 -9.79 8.41 -14.26
CA GLU A 209 -10.40 8.91 -15.49
C GLU A 209 -10.44 7.84 -16.57
#